data_b978e60fd1a1f56e8f118e950d81fc3c
#
_entry.id   b978e60fd1a1f56e8f118e950d81fc3c
#
_cell.length_a   1.000
_cell.length_b   1.000
_cell.length_c   1.000
_cell.angle_alpha   90.00
_cell.angle_beta   90.00
_cell.angle_gamma   90.00
#
_symmetry.space_group_name_H-M   'P 1'
#
loop_
_entity.id
_entity.type
_entity.pdbx_description
1 polymer ?
#
loop_
_entity_poly.entity_id
_entity_poly.type
_entity_poly.pdbx_seq_one_letter_code
_entity_poly.pdbx_strand_id
1 'polypeptide(L)'
;MSNDVSKDQDLDEFLGTPPEKPWRKWVVRGAIGVALLIAILLLARCFSGSEQPNFATREVRRGDLTVTVSATGNLKPINQVDVGSEQSGKITQVYVDVNDRVTKGQRLAELDTRRLVDTVNQNRAQVSASQASVAQAQAQVALAKATLDRQLNVFRLSGGRVPAKTELDAARADYQSALGNLRAQQAQVDVARAQLSTAQTNLSIAQIVSPVTGVVLSRSIEPGQTVAASLNAPVLFTIAEDLTQMEVEVSVDEADVGQVKDGQEATFAVDAFPGRSFPARVTRVNVGSNASSSSSSSSTSGSSTTASTAGTVVAYTAVLAVDNKDETLRPGMTATADIVTQKLNDVLLIPN
;
A
#
# COMPACT_ATOMS: atom_id res chain seq x y z
N MET A 1 48.70 -59.02 -100.23
CA MET A 1 50.03 -59.00 -100.88
C MET A 1 50.95 -58.38 -99.90
N SER A 2 51.67 -59.24 -99.29
CA SER A 2 53.10 -59.47 -99.43
C SER A 2 53.93 -58.45 -98.69
N ASN A 3 54.56 -58.95 -97.62
CA ASN A 3 55.99 -59.13 -97.43
C ASN A 3 56.81 -57.81 -97.36
N ASP A 4 57.74 -57.63 -96.49
CA ASP A 4 58.84 -58.47 -96.02
C ASP A 4 59.53 -57.75 -94.84
N VAL A 5 59.68 -58.39 -93.72
CA VAL A 5 60.90 -59.13 -93.31
C VAL A 5 62.07 -58.20 -92.76
N SER A 6 62.18 -58.40 -91.49
CA SER A 6 63.45 -58.66 -90.75
C SER A 6 64.75 -58.06 -91.14
N LYS A 7 65.36 -57.41 -90.28
CA LYS A 7 66.79 -57.52 -89.90
C LYS A 7 67.20 -56.24 -89.11
N ASP A 8 67.26 -56.36 -87.86
CA ASP A 8 68.20 -55.65 -87.05
C ASP A 8 68.05 -56.12 -85.59
N GLN A 9 68.10 -57.47 -85.45
CA GLN A 9 68.33 -58.15 -84.16
C GLN A 9 69.72 -58.79 -84.27
N ASP A 10 70.80 -58.14 -84.10
CA ASP A 10 72.09 -58.78 -83.79
C ASP A 10 73.24 -57.79 -83.53
N LEU A 11 73.02 -56.59 -83.07
CA LEU A 11 74.10 -55.70 -82.70
C LEU A 11 74.11 -55.20 -81.29
N ASP A 12 73.03 -55.41 -80.52
CA ASP A 12 72.97 -54.94 -79.10
C ASP A 12 73.41 -55.99 -78.06
N GLU A 13 73.67 -57.23 -78.50
CA GLU A 13 74.14 -58.32 -77.61
C GLU A 13 75.60 -58.28 -77.28
N PHE A 14 76.44 -57.43 -77.99
CA PHE A 14 77.85 -57.39 -77.80
C PHE A 14 78.42 -56.26 -76.95
N LEU A 15 77.57 -55.29 -76.40
CA LEU A 15 78.05 -54.13 -75.64
C LEU A 15 77.48 -54.01 -74.19
N GLY A 16 76.92 -55.05 -73.58
CA GLY A 16 76.79 -55.16 -72.16
C GLY A 16 76.21 -53.97 -71.45
N THR A 17 75.15 -53.27 -71.97
CA THR A 17 74.47 -52.23 -71.26
C THR A 17 73.28 -52.84 -70.52
N PRO A 18 73.15 -52.64 -69.17
CA PRO A 18 72.02 -53.17 -68.39
C PRO A 18 70.70 -52.47 -68.79
N PRO A 19 69.55 -53.15 -68.88
CA PRO A 19 68.26 -52.58 -69.26
C PRO A 19 67.80 -51.55 -68.27
N GLU A 20 67.58 -50.31 -68.66
CA GLU A 20 66.93 -49.29 -67.84
C GLU A 20 65.50 -49.71 -67.49
N LYS A 21 65.20 -49.96 -66.24
CA LYS A 21 63.89 -50.29 -65.78
C LYS A 21 62.98 -49.07 -65.95
N PRO A 22 61.95 -49.11 -66.82
CA PRO A 22 61.08 -47.96 -67.13
C PRO A 22 60.33 -47.41 -65.92
N TRP A 23 60.28 -48.15 -64.81
CA TRP A 23 59.59 -47.78 -63.56
C TRP A 23 60.29 -46.61 -62.85
N ARG A 24 61.61 -46.45 -62.98
CA ARG A 24 62.33 -45.33 -62.34
C ARG A 24 61.88 -43.98 -62.84
N LYS A 25 61.52 -43.82 -64.11
CA LYS A 25 60.99 -42.58 -64.71
C LYS A 25 59.59 -42.24 -64.19
N TRP A 26 58.76 -43.27 -63.90
CA TRP A 26 57.41 -43.08 -63.27
C TRP A 26 57.50 -42.75 -61.81
N VAL A 27 58.44 -43.35 -61.06
CA VAL A 27 58.62 -43.04 -59.59
C VAL A 27 59.22 -41.63 -59.47
N VAL A 28 60.13 -41.19 -60.31
CA VAL A 28 60.66 -39.83 -60.25
C VAL A 28 59.58 -38.78 -60.59
N ARG A 29 58.76 -39.09 -61.63
CA ARG A 29 57.62 -38.20 -61.95
C ARG A 29 56.54 -38.17 -60.82
N GLY A 30 56.28 -39.25 -60.18
CA GLY A 30 55.41 -39.34 -59.03
C GLY A 30 55.96 -38.58 -57.79
N ALA A 31 57.26 -38.71 -57.54
CA ALA A 31 57.93 -37.97 -56.46
C ALA A 31 57.94 -36.41 -56.70
N ILE A 32 58.15 -36.02 -57.93
CA ILE A 32 58.04 -34.60 -58.30
C ILE A 32 56.64 -34.08 -58.20
N GLY A 33 55.62 -34.91 -58.59
CA GLY A 33 54.17 -34.56 -58.38
C GLY A 33 53.78 -34.41 -56.95
N VAL A 34 54.29 -35.31 -56.11
CA VAL A 34 53.97 -35.22 -54.59
C VAL A 34 54.74 -34.03 -54.00
N ALA A 35 56.00 -33.77 -54.43
CA ALA A 35 56.74 -32.60 -53.94
C ALA A 35 56.10 -31.28 -54.37
N LEU A 36 55.53 -31.22 -55.58
CA LEU A 36 54.81 -30.06 -56.10
C LEU A 36 53.48 -29.88 -55.35
N LEU A 37 52.79 -30.98 -55.02
CA LEU A 37 51.58 -30.95 -54.28
C LEU A 37 51.82 -30.50 -52.83
N ILE A 38 52.90 -30.97 -52.20
CA ILE A 38 53.32 -30.50 -50.85
C ILE A 38 53.73 -29.02 -50.90
N ALA A 39 54.43 -28.58 -51.94
CA ALA A 39 54.80 -27.19 -52.10
C ALA A 39 53.59 -26.28 -52.32
N ILE A 40 52.59 -26.74 -53.11
CA ILE A 40 51.34 -26.00 -53.29
C ILE A 40 50.51 -25.97 -51.91
N LEU A 41 50.51 -27.06 -51.21
CA LEU A 41 49.84 -27.10 -49.86
C LEU A 41 50.55 -26.20 -48.84
N LEU A 42 51.88 -26.16 -48.86
CA LEU A 42 52.66 -25.26 -48.01
C LEU A 42 52.48 -23.79 -48.44
N LEU A 43 52.44 -23.49 -49.74
CA LEU A 43 52.09 -22.16 -50.24
C LEU A 43 50.66 -21.77 -49.93
N ALA A 44 49.72 -22.67 -50.09
CA ALA A 44 48.34 -22.38 -49.73
C ALA A 44 48.16 -22.13 -48.17
N ARG A 45 48.98 -22.83 -47.37
CA ARG A 45 48.98 -22.61 -45.90
C ARG A 45 49.70 -21.30 -45.51
N CYS A 46 50.66 -20.87 -46.30
CA CYS A 46 51.36 -19.62 -46.10
C CYS A 46 50.55 -18.40 -46.60
N PHE A 47 49.67 -18.61 -47.61
CA PHE A 47 48.72 -17.61 -48.09
C PHE A 47 47.37 -17.62 -47.38
N SER A 48 47.04 -18.66 -46.59
CA SER A 48 45.93 -18.62 -45.66
C SER A 48 46.30 -17.69 -44.50
N GLY A 49 46.25 -16.40 -44.77
CA GLY A 49 46.44 -15.35 -43.76
C GLY A 49 45.55 -15.63 -42.59
N SER A 50 46.15 -15.75 -41.42
CA SER A 50 45.46 -15.72 -40.13
C SER A 50 44.51 -14.52 -40.18
N GLU A 51 43.20 -14.75 -40.20
CA GLU A 51 42.22 -13.71 -39.95
C GLU A 51 42.52 -13.17 -38.54
N GLN A 52 43.23 -12.04 -38.51
CA GLN A 52 43.37 -11.31 -37.25
C GLN A 52 41.97 -10.88 -36.83
N PRO A 53 41.50 -11.26 -35.66
CA PRO A 53 40.20 -10.78 -35.18
C PRO A 53 40.22 -9.25 -35.20
N ASN A 54 39.35 -8.66 -36.01
CA ASN A 54 39.16 -7.22 -36.07
C ASN A 54 38.50 -6.81 -34.74
N PHE A 55 39.32 -6.43 -33.79
CA PHE A 55 38.86 -5.78 -32.56
C PHE A 55 38.42 -4.37 -32.94
N ALA A 56 37.12 -4.10 -32.81
CA ALA A 56 36.61 -2.74 -32.86
C ALA A 56 37.12 -2.00 -31.61
N THR A 57 38.17 -1.21 -31.76
CA THR A 57 38.67 -0.34 -30.69
C THR A 57 37.88 0.95 -30.70
N ARG A 58 37.36 1.35 -29.55
CA ARG A 58 36.80 2.68 -29.35
C ARG A 58 37.68 3.45 -28.37
N GLU A 59 37.74 4.74 -28.58
CA GLU A 59 38.46 5.62 -27.66
C GLU A 59 37.73 5.70 -26.32
N VAL A 60 38.48 5.52 -25.26
CA VAL A 60 38.00 5.73 -23.91
C VAL A 60 37.77 7.24 -23.68
N ARG A 61 36.58 7.61 -23.32
CA ARG A 61 36.21 9.01 -23.04
C ARG A 61 36.03 9.23 -21.57
N ARG A 62 36.41 10.43 -21.11
CA ARG A 62 36.04 10.88 -19.76
C ARG A 62 34.64 11.49 -19.79
N GLY A 63 33.84 11.17 -18.80
CA GLY A 63 32.48 11.69 -18.66
C GLY A 63 31.91 11.41 -17.28
N ASP A 64 30.75 11.97 -17.03
CA ASP A 64 30.03 11.77 -15.77
C ASP A 64 29.20 10.49 -15.86
N LEU A 65 29.30 9.65 -14.83
CA LEU A 65 28.53 8.41 -14.70
C LEU A 65 27.58 8.54 -13.52
N THR A 66 26.30 8.41 -13.81
CA THR A 66 25.25 8.34 -12.77
C THR A 66 24.82 6.89 -12.64
N VAL A 67 24.94 6.35 -11.43
CA VAL A 67 24.43 5.01 -11.10
C VAL A 67 23.05 5.18 -10.50
N THR A 68 22.07 4.51 -11.09
CA THR A 68 20.68 4.56 -10.65
C THR A 68 20.16 3.16 -10.31
N VAL A 69 19.28 3.10 -9.33
CA VAL A 69 18.47 1.93 -8.99
C VAL A 69 17.06 2.19 -9.47
N SER A 70 16.55 1.34 -10.35
CA SER A 70 15.18 1.45 -10.87
C SER A 70 14.23 0.62 -10.00
N ALA A 71 13.14 1.24 -9.55
CA ALA A 71 12.12 0.61 -8.73
C ALA A 71 10.73 1.01 -9.19
N THR A 72 9.78 0.08 -9.18
CA THR A 72 8.39 0.33 -9.55
C THR A 72 7.53 0.49 -8.31
N GLY A 73 6.49 1.31 -8.42
CA GLY A 73 5.59 1.56 -7.32
C GLY A 73 4.33 2.31 -7.70
N ASN A 74 3.61 2.80 -6.69
CA ASN A 74 2.35 3.50 -6.87
C ASN A 74 2.37 4.87 -6.19
N LEU A 75 1.68 5.83 -6.81
CA LEU A 75 1.44 7.14 -6.23
C LEU A 75 0.34 7.04 -5.17
N LYS A 76 0.59 7.69 -4.02
CA LYS A 76 -0.38 7.84 -2.93
C LYS A 76 -0.38 9.28 -2.42
N PRO A 77 -1.50 9.79 -1.91
CA PRO A 77 -1.47 11.03 -1.13
C PRO A 77 -0.73 10.79 0.19
N ILE A 78 -0.08 11.81 0.74
CA ILE A 78 0.62 11.71 2.03
C ILE A 78 -0.36 11.36 3.15
N ASN A 79 -1.52 12.01 3.16
CA ASN A 79 -2.58 11.77 4.15
C ASN A 79 -3.81 11.21 3.46
N GLN A 80 -4.11 9.96 3.75
CA GLN A 80 -5.32 9.27 3.32
C GLN A 80 -6.06 8.78 4.56
N VAL A 81 -7.38 9.02 4.61
CA VAL A 81 -8.23 8.59 5.71
C VAL A 81 -9.34 7.72 5.18
N ASP A 82 -9.42 6.52 5.71
CA ASP A 82 -10.49 5.58 5.41
C ASP A 82 -11.63 5.79 6.41
N VAL A 83 -12.81 6.11 5.89
CA VAL A 83 -14.03 6.35 6.66
C VAL A 83 -14.90 5.11 6.60
N GLY A 84 -15.13 4.50 7.73
CA GLY A 84 -16.01 3.34 7.91
C GLY A 84 -17.28 3.70 8.65
N SER A 85 -18.16 2.71 8.90
CA SER A 85 -19.31 2.83 9.78
C SER A 85 -19.03 2.17 11.11
N GLU A 86 -19.29 2.88 12.20
CA GLU A 86 -19.25 2.31 13.56
C GLU A 86 -20.57 1.60 13.92
N GLN A 87 -21.63 1.83 13.15
CA GLN A 87 -22.94 1.28 13.41
C GLN A 87 -23.44 0.43 12.23
N SER A 88 -24.07 -0.71 12.53
CA SER A 88 -24.71 -1.55 11.52
C SER A 88 -26.08 -0.99 11.17
N GLY A 89 -26.39 -0.94 9.88
CA GLY A 89 -27.68 -0.44 9.42
C GLY A 89 -27.78 -0.40 7.90
N LYS A 90 -28.96 -0.02 7.41
CA LYS A 90 -29.20 0.20 5.99
C LYS A 90 -28.84 1.65 5.64
N ILE A 91 -28.07 1.85 4.56
CA ILE A 91 -27.79 3.19 4.01
C ILE A 91 -29.07 3.75 3.39
N THR A 92 -29.51 4.89 3.89
CA THR A 92 -30.70 5.59 3.36
C THR A 92 -30.34 6.54 2.25
N GLN A 93 -29.29 7.34 2.46
CA GLN A 93 -28.82 8.34 1.50
C GLN A 93 -27.29 8.42 1.50
N VAL A 94 -26.74 8.74 0.33
CA VAL A 94 -25.33 9.10 0.10
C VAL A 94 -25.34 10.50 -0.48
N TYR A 95 -24.57 11.40 0.10
CA TYR A 95 -24.60 12.84 -0.22
C TYR A 95 -23.41 13.27 -1.08
N VAL A 96 -22.41 12.42 -1.25
CA VAL A 96 -21.17 12.72 -1.97
C VAL A 96 -20.82 11.59 -2.92
N ASP A 97 -20.11 11.94 -3.99
CA ASP A 97 -19.61 10.99 -4.97
C ASP A 97 -18.07 11.06 -5.07
N VAL A 98 -17.50 10.17 -5.89
CA VAL A 98 -16.06 10.15 -6.17
C VAL A 98 -15.64 11.46 -6.83
N ASN A 99 -14.50 12.01 -6.43
CA ASN A 99 -13.93 13.31 -6.80
C ASN A 99 -14.64 14.54 -6.20
N ASP A 100 -15.65 14.38 -5.33
CA ASP A 100 -16.23 15.51 -4.62
C ASP A 100 -15.27 16.06 -3.55
N ARG A 101 -15.23 17.38 -3.42
CA ARG A 101 -14.52 18.04 -2.31
C ARG A 101 -15.43 18.10 -1.09
N VAL A 102 -14.92 17.65 0.02
CA VAL A 102 -15.63 17.59 1.31
C VAL A 102 -14.90 18.39 2.38
N THR A 103 -15.66 18.95 3.31
CA THR A 103 -15.12 19.64 4.48
C THR A 103 -15.26 18.78 5.72
N LYS A 104 -14.37 18.99 6.70
CA LYS A 104 -14.45 18.31 7.99
C LYS A 104 -15.85 18.50 8.63
N GLY A 105 -16.47 17.41 9.06
CA GLY A 105 -17.81 17.38 9.63
C GLY A 105 -18.95 17.37 8.59
N GLN A 106 -18.67 17.42 7.30
CA GLN A 106 -19.68 17.28 6.24
C GLN A 106 -20.25 15.87 6.23
N ARG A 107 -21.57 15.74 6.08
CA ARG A 107 -22.23 14.43 5.95
C ARG A 107 -21.91 13.81 4.62
N LEU A 108 -21.43 12.56 4.67
CA LEU A 108 -21.10 11.73 3.51
C LEU A 108 -22.24 10.78 3.19
N ALA A 109 -22.77 10.13 4.22
CA ALA A 109 -23.90 9.19 4.11
C ALA A 109 -24.69 9.14 5.42
N GLU A 110 -25.88 8.60 5.32
CA GLU A 110 -26.79 8.45 6.47
C GLU A 110 -27.39 7.04 6.49
N LEU A 111 -27.34 6.41 7.67
CA LEU A 111 -28.02 5.16 7.97
C LEU A 111 -29.52 5.39 8.24
N ASP A 112 -30.31 4.34 8.25
CA ASP A 112 -31.71 4.41 8.70
C ASP A 112 -31.78 4.76 10.20
N THR A 113 -32.09 6.02 10.48
CA THR A 113 -32.09 6.59 11.82
C THR A 113 -33.44 6.48 12.53
N ARG A 114 -34.52 6.00 11.88
CA ARG A 114 -35.88 5.99 12.42
C ARG A 114 -35.95 5.36 13.81
N ARG A 115 -35.43 4.16 13.97
CA ARG A 115 -35.40 3.45 15.28
C ARG A 115 -34.58 4.20 16.34
N LEU A 116 -33.46 4.86 15.90
CA LEU A 116 -32.62 5.63 16.83
C LEU A 116 -33.33 6.91 17.30
N VAL A 117 -34.03 7.60 16.39
CA VAL A 117 -34.86 8.77 16.71
C VAL A 117 -35.97 8.38 17.71
N ASP A 118 -36.65 7.27 17.48
CA ASP A 118 -37.66 6.77 18.40
C ASP A 118 -37.08 6.49 19.81
N THR A 119 -35.88 5.89 19.86
CA THR A 119 -35.17 5.67 21.15
C THR A 119 -34.81 6.98 21.85
N VAL A 120 -34.33 8.00 21.11
CA VAL A 120 -34.06 9.33 21.66
C VAL A 120 -35.33 9.95 22.21
N ASN A 121 -36.48 9.88 21.49
CA ASN A 121 -37.75 10.42 21.93
C ASN A 121 -38.27 9.69 23.19
N GLN A 122 -38.12 8.37 23.26
CA GLN A 122 -38.49 7.57 24.45
C GLN A 122 -37.66 8.00 25.66
N ASN A 123 -36.31 8.12 25.51
CA ASN A 123 -35.47 8.54 26.66
C ASN A 123 -35.73 10.00 27.05
N ARG A 124 -36.07 10.88 26.10
CA ARG A 124 -36.48 12.26 26.40
C ARG A 124 -37.77 12.28 27.25
N ALA A 125 -38.74 11.45 26.91
CA ALA A 125 -39.95 11.33 27.68
C ALA A 125 -39.67 10.77 29.11
N GLN A 126 -38.70 9.84 29.24
CA GLN A 126 -38.27 9.31 30.55
C GLN A 126 -37.61 10.41 31.42
N VAL A 127 -36.78 11.28 30.83
CA VAL A 127 -36.25 12.44 31.57
C VAL A 127 -37.37 13.34 32.07
N SER A 128 -38.35 13.65 31.21
CA SER A 128 -39.53 14.45 31.62
C SER A 128 -40.31 13.82 32.78
N ALA A 129 -40.55 12.50 32.74
CA ALA A 129 -41.22 11.79 33.79
C ALA A 129 -40.43 11.83 35.12
N SER A 130 -39.10 11.62 35.05
CA SER A 130 -38.24 11.74 36.24
C SER A 130 -38.20 13.16 36.82
N GLN A 131 -38.23 14.19 35.96
CA GLN A 131 -38.32 15.60 36.38
C GLN A 131 -39.64 15.89 37.09
N ALA A 132 -40.76 15.33 36.62
CA ALA A 132 -42.05 15.44 37.31
C ALA A 132 -42.02 14.79 38.71
N SER A 133 -41.34 13.66 38.86
CA SER A 133 -41.11 13.01 40.17
C SER A 133 -40.28 13.87 41.11
N VAL A 134 -39.27 14.59 40.60
CA VAL A 134 -38.52 15.59 41.39
C VAL A 134 -39.42 16.74 41.86
N ALA A 135 -40.29 17.25 41.00
CA ALA A 135 -41.22 18.31 41.35
C ALA A 135 -42.20 17.86 42.46
N GLN A 136 -42.68 16.61 42.41
CA GLN A 136 -43.50 16.01 43.46
C GLN A 136 -42.71 15.88 44.77
N ALA A 137 -41.47 15.39 44.75
CA ALA A 137 -40.61 15.30 45.91
C ALA A 137 -40.28 16.68 46.51
N GLN A 138 -40.09 17.71 45.69
CA GLN A 138 -39.90 19.09 46.14
C GLN A 138 -41.13 19.63 46.88
N ALA A 139 -42.33 19.37 46.37
CA ALA A 139 -43.56 19.73 47.06
C ALA A 139 -43.68 19.04 48.43
N GLN A 140 -43.26 17.75 48.51
CA GLN A 140 -43.24 17.01 49.75
C GLN A 140 -42.26 17.60 50.79
N VAL A 141 -41.04 17.99 50.32
CA VAL A 141 -40.06 18.70 51.16
C VAL A 141 -40.61 20.01 51.67
N ALA A 142 -41.30 20.80 50.82
CA ALA A 142 -41.91 22.07 51.18
C ALA A 142 -42.96 21.89 52.24
N LEU A 143 -43.83 20.84 52.14
CA LEU A 143 -44.86 20.48 53.14
C LEU A 143 -44.21 20.08 54.48
N ALA A 144 -43.25 19.19 54.47
CA ALA A 144 -42.56 18.74 55.67
C ALA A 144 -41.80 19.89 56.36
N LYS A 145 -41.14 20.77 55.57
CA LYS A 145 -40.54 21.98 56.11
C LYS A 145 -41.53 22.93 56.78
N ALA A 146 -42.65 23.24 56.10
CA ALA A 146 -43.68 24.11 56.65
C ALA A 146 -44.27 23.57 57.94
N THR A 147 -44.41 22.24 58.08
CA THR A 147 -44.89 21.56 59.31
C THR A 147 -43.88 21.68 60.42
N LEU A 148 -42.58 21.44 60.15
CA LEU A 148 -41.48 21.63 61.10
C LEU A 148 -41.35 23.08 61.56
N ASP A 149 -41.42 24.05 60.69
CA ASP A 149 -41.30 25.48 60.97
C ASP A 149 -42.53 25.92 61.91
N ARG A 150 -43.72 25.40 61.62
CA ARG A 150 -44.88 25.68 62.44
C ARG A 150 -44.70 25.13 63.85
N GLN A 151 -44.26 23.88 64.02
CA GLN A 151 -44.02 23.26 65.32
C GLN A 151 -42.93 23.97 66.10
N LEU A 152 -41.83 24.38 65.44
CA LEU A 152 -40.77 25.16 66.03
C LEU A 152 -41.25 26.53 66.53
N ASN A 153 -42.11 27.21 65.77
CA ASN A 153 -42.73 28.47 66.20
C ASN A 153 -43.61 28.29 67.41
N VAL A 154 -44.50 27.25 67.48
CA VAL A 154 -45.34 26.95 68.64
C VAL A 154 -44.46 26.63 69.86
N PHE A 155 -43.40 25.84 69.69
CA PHE A 155 -42.46 25.50 70.80
C PHE A 155 -41.77 26.76 71.34
N ARG A 156 -41.36 27.70 70.48
CA ARG A 156 -40.81 28.96 70.90
C ARG A 156 -41.79 29.85 71.66
N LEU A 157 -42.99 29.99 71.15
CA LEU A 157 -44.06 30.81 71.75
C LEU A 157 -44.57 30.24 73.11
N SER A 158 -44.57 28.91 73.29
CA SER A 158 -44.98 28.24 74.50
C SER A 158 -43.90 28.19 75.58
N GLY A 159 -42.75 28.76 75.39
CA GLY A 159 -41.63 28.67 76.34
C GLY A 159 -41.10 27.25 76.49
N GLY A 160 -41.19 26.43 75.44
CA GLY A 160 -40.63 25.06 75.37
C GLY A 160 -41.55 23.99 75.98
N ARG A 161 -42.87 24.30 76.24
CA ARG A 161 -43.81 23.39 76.84
C ARG A 161 -44.63 22.56 75.87
N VAL A 162 -44.87 23.09 74.66
CA VAL A 162 -45.69 22.46 73.61
C VAL A 162 -45.06 22.78 72.24
N PRO A 163 -44.97 21.82 71.33
CA PRO A 163 -45.33 20.40 71.36
C PRO A 163 -44.31 19.56 72.17
N ALA A 164 -44.62 18.28 72.41
CA ALA A 164 -43.74 17.35 73.08
C ALA A 164 -42.43 17.20 72.24
N LYS A 165 -41.29 17.01 72.94
CA LYS A 165 -39.96 16.89 72.28
C LYS A 165 -39.91 15.78 71.26
N THR A 166 -40.60 14.65 71.49
CA THR A 166 -40.76 13.51 70.60
C THR A 166 -41.46 13.89 69.28
N GLU A 167 -42.50 14.79 69.40
CA GLU A 167 -43.25 15.26 68.23
C GLU A 167 -42.42 16.20 67.34
N LEU A 168 -41.59 17.03 67.98
CA LEU A 168 -40.66 17.88 67.28
C LEU A 168 -39.50 17.06 66.59
N ASP A 169 -39.02 16.02 67.23
CA ASP A 169 -38.00 15.13 66.68
C ASP A 169 -38.57 14.28 65.51
N ALA A 170 -39.84 13.87 65.59
CA ALA A 170 -40.59 13.21 64.52
C ALA A 170 -40.69 14.14 63.28
N ALA A 171 -41.06 15.41 63.44
CA ALA A 171 -41.19 16.37 62.36
C ALA A 171 -39.79 16.69 61.70
N ARG A 172 -38.73 16.65 62.51
CA ARG A 172 -37.37 16.75 61.98
C ARG A 172 -37.00 15.52 61.15
N ALA A 173 -37.28 14.32 61.59
CA ALA A 173 -37.04 13.07 60.89
C ALA A 173 -37.83 13.02 59.57
N ASP A 174 -39.12 13.45 59.60
CA ASP A 174 -39.90 13.55 58.36
C ASP A 174 -39.32 14.50 57.32
N TYR A 175 -38.85 15.67 57.75
CA TYR A 175 -38.17 16.62 56.88
C TYR A 175 -36.86 16.03 56.28
N GLN A 176 -36.07 15.36 57.15
CA GLN A 176 -34.83 14.69 56.63
C GLN A 176 -35.14 13.56 55.69
N SER A 177 -36.20 12.79 55.95
CA SER A 177 -36.66 11.72 55.04
C SER A 177 -37.13 12.29 53.70
N ALA A 178 -37.92 13.39 53.71
CA ALA A 178 -38.30 14.08 52.45
C ALA A 178 -37.10 14.62 51.64
N LEU A 179 -36.10 15.18 52.34
CA LEU A 179 -34.84 15.60 51.69
C LEU A 179 -34.07 14.42 51.07
N GLY A 180 -34.01 13.29 51.78
CA GLY A 180 -33.42 12.04 51.28
C GLY A 180 -34.12 11.57 50.00
N ASN A 181 -35.46 11.56 50.00
CA ASN A 181 -36.25 11.20 48.82
C ASN A 181 -36.02 12.17 47.65
N LEU A 182 -36.01 13.48 47.90
CA LEU A 182 -35.68 14.46 46.85
C LEU A 182 -34.34 14.18 46.20
N ARG A 183 -33.30 13.91 46.98
CA ARG A 183 -31.98 13.56 46.44
C ARG A 183 -32.01 12.28 45.60
N ALA A 184 -32.77 11.27 46.04
CA ALA A 184 -32.96 10.03 45.28
C ALA A 184 -33.65 10.29 43.94
N GLN A 185 -34.69 11.15 43.88
CA GLN A 185 -35.34 11.50 42.62
C GLN A 185 -34.44 12.36 41.70
N GLN A 186 -33.62 13.22 42.30
CA GLN A 186 -32.62 13.96 41.52
C GLN A 186 -31.60 13.02 40.87
N ALA A 187 -31.07 12.05 41.61
CA ALA A 187 -30.17 11.03 41.06
C ALA A 187 -30.85 10.22 39.93
N GLN A 188 -32.15 9.95 40.03
CA GLN A 188 -32.92 9.26 38.98
C GLN A 188 -33.02 10.11 37.70
N VAL A 189 -33.12 11.46 37.81
CA VAL A 189 -33.03 12.35 36.62
C VAL A 189 -31.65 12.28 35.97
N ASP A 190 -30.59 12.21 36.74
CA ASP A 190 -29.23 12.13 36.20
C ASP A 190 -29.00 10.80 35.45
N VAL A 191 -29.54 9.67 35.96
CA VAL A 191 -29.54 8.39 35.24
C VAL A 191 -30.30 8.49 33.90
N ALA A 192 -31.51 9.08 33.92
CA ALA A 192 -32.32 9.25 32.72
C ALA A 192 -31.64 10.18 31.70
N ARG A 193 -30.94 11.22 32.14
CA ARG A 193 -30.12 12.11 31.28
C ARG A 193 -28.96 11.37 30.66
N ALA A 194 -28.24 10.53 31.41
CA ALA A 194 -27.14 9.71 30.88
C ALA A 194 -27.67 8.76 29.80
N GLN A 195 -28.82 8.12 29.98
CA GLN A 195 -29.44 7.26 28.96
C GLN A 195 -29.84 8.06 27.71
N LEU A 196 -30.39 9.27 27.85
CA LEU A 196 -30.69 10.16 26.74
C LEU A 196 -29.40 10.55 25.99
N SER A 197 -28.33 10.90 26.69
CA SER A 197 -27.03 11.22 26.09
C SER A 197 -26.47 10.07 25.26
N THR A 198 -26.53 8.84 25.78
CA THR A 198 -26.13 7.62 25.06
C THR A 198 -26.95 7.43 23.78
N ALA A 199 -28.27 7.60 23.84
CA ALA A 199 -29.13 7.49 22.66
C ALA A 199 -28.84 8.57 21.62
N GLN A 200 -28.54 9.79 22.05
CA GLN A 200 -28.14 10.89 21.16
C GLN A 200 -26.79 10.62 20.48
N THR A 201 -25.82 10.08 21.22
CA THR A 201 -24.52 9.68 20.65
C THR A 201 -24.72 8.59 19.60
N ASN A 202 -25.54 7.57 19.89
CA ASN A 202 -25.82 6.51 18.89
C ASN A 202 -26.52 7.06 17.64
N LEU A 203 -27.38 8.06 17.79
CA LEU A 203 -28.01 8.74 16.65
C LEU A 203 -26.97 9.57 15.85
N SER A 204 -26.03 10.24 16.52
CA SER A 204 -25.00 11.01 15.84
C SER A 204 -24.00 10.12 15.05
N ILE A 205 -23.64 8.96 15.59
CA ILE A 205 -22.76 7.98 14.94
C ILE A 205 -23.42 7.36 13.69
N ALA A 206 -24.75 7.32 13.63
CA ALA A 206 -25.48 6.85 12.45
C ALA A 206 -25.37 7.80 11.24
N GLN A 207 -24.90 9.02 11.45
CA GLN A 207 -24.54 9.96 10.39
C GLN A 207 -23.04 9.87 10.11
N ILE A 208 -22.68 9.36 8.94
CA ILE A 208 -21.30 9.19 8.56
C ILE A 208 -20.79 10.56 8.05
N VAL A 209 -19.82 11.11 8.76
CA VAL A 209 -19.26 12.44 8.48
C VAL A 209 -17.79 12.34 8.12
N SER A 210 -17.29 13.30 7.35
CA SER A 210 -15.86 13.37 7.04
C SER A 210 -15.05 13.82 8.26
N PRO A 211 -14.01 13.09 8.66
CA PRO A 211 -13.12 13.51 9.74
C PRO A 211 -12.14 14.61 9.31
N VAL A 212 -11.91 14.78 8.00
CA VAL A 212 -10.96 15.72 7.40
C VAL A 212 -11.59 16.52 6.27
N THR A 213 -10.95 17.60 5.87
CA THR A 213 -11.26 18.32 4.63
C THR A 213 -10.41 17.75 3.52
N GLY A 214 -10.97 17.45 2.35
CA GLY A 214 -10.22 16.84 1.26
C GLY A 214 -11.09 16.44 0.08
N VAL A 215 -10.62 15.46 -0.70
CA VAL A 215 -11.29 14.94 -1.89
C VAL A 215 -11.58 13.45 -1.71
N VAL A 216 -12.80 13.03 -2.07
CA VAL A 216 -13.21 11.61 -2.02
C VAL A 216 -12.53 10.85 -3.16
N LEU A 217 -11.67 9.90 -2.81
CA LEU A 217 -10.95 9.05 -3.78
C LEU A 217 -11.78 7.84 -4.20
N SER A 218 -12.48 7.22 -3.25
CA SER A 218 -13.31 6.05 -3.52
C SER A 218 -14.57 6.04 -2.68
N ARG A 219 -15.62 5.46 -3.22
CA ARG A 219 -16.90 5.20 -2.59
C ARG A 219 -17.26 3.72 -2.78
N SER A 220 -17.40 3.00 -1.69
CA SER A 220 -17.68 1.55 -1.69
C SER A 220 -19.10 1.22 -1.25
N ILE A 221 -20.00 2.19 -1.24
CA ILE A 221 -21.39 2.03 -0.77
C ILE A 221 -22.40 2.61 -1.74
N GLU A 222 -23.61 2.00 -1.73
CA GLU A 222 -24.76 2.44 -2.51
C GLU A 222 -25.97 2.67 -1.63
N PRO A 223 -26.87 3.62 -2.00
CA PRO A 223 -28.14 3.78 -1.32
C PRO A 223 -28.95 2.46 -1.30
N GLY A 224 -29.47 2.10 -0.14
CA GLY A 224 -30.21 0.85 0.02
C GLY A 224 -29.37 -0.36 0.47
N GLN A 225 -28.06 -0.28 0.43
CA GLN A 225 -27.14 -1.31 0.92
C GLN A 225 -27.17 -1.41 2.44
N THR A 226 -27.01 -2.62 2.98
CA THR A 226 -26.88 -2.84 4.43
C THR A 226 -25.39 -3.03 4.77
N VAL A 227 -24.91 -2.26 5.72
CA VAL A 227 -23.56 -2.37 6.29
C VAL A 227 -23.62 -3.02 7.67
N ALA A 228 -22.67 -3.94 7.92
CA ALA A 228 -22.52 -4.63 9.20
C ALA A 228 -21.14 -4.26 9.79
N ALA A 229 -21.13 -3.58 10.92
CA ALA A 229 -19.91 -3.13 11.59
C ALA A 229 -19.38 -4.11 12.66
N SER A 230 -20.00 -5.30 12.79
CA SER A 230 -19.80 -6.16 13.95
C SER A 230 -18.52 -7.01 13.97
N LEU A 231 -17.90 -7.29 12.83
CA LEU A 231 -16.68 -8.14 12.74
C LEU A 231 -15.51 -7.42 12.04
N ASN A 232 -15.79 -6.76 10.95
CA ASN A 232 -14.85 -5.89 10.27
C ASN A 232 -15.61 -4.65 9.83
N ALA A 233 -15.22 -3.48 10.30
CA ALA A 233 -15.79 -2.23 9.81
C ALA A 233 -15.40 -2.05 8.33
N PRO A 234 -16.35 -2.15 7.39
CA PRO A 234 -16.02 -1.95 5.98
C PRO A 234 -15.62 -0.49 5.74
N VAL A 235 -14.63 -0.28 4.89
CA VAL A 235 -14.29 1.05 4.40
C VAL A 235 -15.38 1.49 3.43
N LEU A 236 -16.03 2.61 3.73
CA LEU A 236 -17.15 3.16 2.96
C LEU A 236 -16.67 4.25 2.00
N PHE A 237 -15.78 5.11 2.48
CA PHE A 237 -15.14 6.16 1.70
C PHE A 237 -13.66 6.22 2.01
N THR A 238 -12.87 6.56 1.01
CA THR A 238 -11.46 6.91 1.17
C THR A 238 -11.29 8.38 0.78
N ILE A 239 -10.74 9.19 1.66
CA ILE A 239 -10.60 10.64 1.48
C ILE A 239 -9.12 11.00 1.53
N ALA A 240 -8.63 11.72 0.52
CA ALA A 240 -7.31 12.35 0.57
C ALA A 240 -7.43 13.76 1.11
N GLU A 241 -6.60 14.12 2.07
CA GLU A 241 -6.60 15.45 2.67
C GLU A 241 -6.03 16.50 1.71
N ASP A 242 -4.92 16.16 1.05
CA ASP A 242 -4.25 17.04 0.08
C ASP A 242 -3.71 16.19 -1.09
N LEU A 243 -3.99 16.66 -2.31
CA LEU A 243 -3.49 16.07 -3.55
C LEU A 243 -2.30 16.84 -4.14
N THR A 244 -1.93 17.98 -3.56
CA THR A 244 -0.79 18.79 -4.01
C THR A 244 0.54 18.20 -3.55
N GLN A 245 0.52 17.44 -2.44
CA GLN A 245 1.65 16.74 -1.90
C GLN A 245 1.38 15.25 -1.94
N MET A 246 2.19 14.54 -2.69
CA MET A 246 2.04 13.10 -2.86
C MET A 246 3.34 12.36 -2.53
N GLU A 247 3.24 11.08 -2.35
CA GLU A 247 4.38 10.19 -2.22
C GLU A 247 4.28 9.04 -3.23
N VAL A 248 5.44 8.59 -3.68
CA VAL A 248 5.56 7.36 -4.49
C VAL A 248 6.14 6.28 -3.58
N GLU A 249 5.36 5.25 -3.34
CA GLU A 249 5.86 4.06 -2.65
C GLU A 249 6.40 3.09 -3.68
N VAL A 250 7.72 2.96 -3.76
CA VAL A 250 8.38 2.05 -4.69
C VAL A 250 8.95 0.83 -3.99
N SER A 251 8.93 -0.28 -4.68
CA SER A 251 9.47 -1.56 -4.23
C SER A 251 10.88 -1.73 -4.74
N VAL A 252 11.86 -1.68 -3.85
CA VAL A 252 13.29 -1.84 -4.13
C VAL A 252 13.71 -3.26 -3.82
N ASP A 253 14.47 -3.90 -4.71
CA ASP A 253 15.00 -5.24 -4.50
C ASP A 253 16.00 -5.28 -3.33
N GLU A 254 16.09 -6.41 -2.63
CA GLU A 254 17.04 -6.64 -1.53
C GLU A 254 18.50 -6.42 -1.96
N ALA A 255 18.84 -6.74 -3.21
CA ALA A 255 20.18 -6.54 -3.73
C ALA A 255 20.61 -5.06 -3.81
N ASP A 256 19.64 -4.16 -4.02
CA ASP A 256 19.87 -2.75 -4.28
C ASP A 256 19.59 -1.85 -3.07
N VAL A 257 18.80 -2.33 -2.09
CA VAL A 257 18.38 -1.53 -0.94
C VAL A 257 19.56 -0.98 -0.13
N GLY A 258 20.67 -1.71 -0.08
CA GLY A 258 21.89 -1.27 0.63
C GLY A 258 22.53 0.01 0.07
N GLN A 259 22.20 0.37 -1.19
CA GLN A 259 22.71 1.57 -1.85
C GLN A 259 21.74 2.74 -1.78
N VAL A 260 20.46 2.50 -1.46
CA VAL A 260 19.42 3.53 -1.34
C VAL A 260 19.44 4.12 0.06
N LYS A 261 19.53 5.46 0.14
CA LYS A 261 19.59 6.22 1.40
C LYS A 261 18.61 7.38 1.38
N ASP A 262 18.19 7.79 2.57
CA ASP A 262 17.35 8.96 2.74
C ASP A 262 18.02 10.21 2.18
N GLY A 263 17.24 11.07 1.54
CA GLY A 263 17.68 12.34 0.96
C GLY A 263 18.26 12.25 -0.45
N GLN A 264 18.41 11.07 -1.04
CA GLN A 264 18.89 10.92 -2.42
C GLN A 264 17.90 11.53 -3.42
N GLU A 265 18.44 12.07 -4.51
CA GLU A 265 17.65 12.55 -5.64
C GLU A 265 17.12 11.35 -6.44
N ALA A 266 15.89 11.46 -6.89
CA ALA A 266 15.27 10.48 -7.75
C ALA A 266 14.48 11.19 -8.85
N THR A 267 14.29 10.51 -9.95
CA THR A 267 13.35 10.92 -10.99
C THR A 267 12.39 9.77 -11.22
N PHE A 268 11.12 10.09 -11.45
CA PHE A 268 10.15 9.04 -11.77
C PHE A 268 9.36 9.40 -13.03
N ALA A 269 8.96 8.38 -13.73
CA ALA A 269 8.05 8.46 -14.85
C ALA A 269 6.77 7.71 -14.51
N VAL A 270 5.64 8.22 -14.94
CA VAL A 270 4.33 7.55 -14.82
C VAL A 270 3.87 7.09 -16.20
N ASP A 271 3.28 5.91 -16.27
CA ASP A 271 2.82 5.33 -17.55
C ASP A 271 1.74 6.18 -18.23
N ALA A 272 1.01 6.99 -17.45
CA ALA A 272 0.01 7.90 -17.96
C ALA A 272 0.59 9.09 -18.75
N PHE A 273 1.87 9.45 -18.53
CA PHE A 273 2.54 10.58 -19.19
C PHE A 273 3.88 10.14 -19.80
N PRO A 274 3.87 9.38 -20.90
CA PRO A 274 5.08 8.90 -21.51
C PRO A 274 5.98 10.04 -21.98
N GLY A 275 7.29 9.96 -21.65
CA GLY A 275 8.28 10.98 -22.02
C GLY A 275 8.36 12.18 -21.06
N ARG A 276 7.59 12.21 -19.96
CA ARG A 276 7.77 13.19 -18.87
C ARG A 276 8.38 12.49 -17.65
N SER A 277 9.47 13.05 -17.17
CA SER A 277 10.07 12.66 -15.89
C SER A 277 9.79 13.75 -14.83
N PHE A 278 9.45 13.33 -13.64
CA PHE A 278 9.15 14.19 -12.51
C PHE A 278 10.26 14.07 -11.48
N PRO A 279 10.72 15.18 -10.92
CA PRO A 279 11.70 15.13 -9.85
C PRO A 279 11.06 14.64 -8.55
N ALA A 280 11.78 13.80 -7.82
CA ALA A 280 11.41 13.31 -6.52
C ALA A 280 12.63 13.23 -5.61
N ARG A 281 12.39 13.04 -4.33
CA ARG A 281 13.44 12.84 -3.33
C ARG A 281 13.06 11.71 -2.39
N VAL A 282 14.01 10.82 -2.13
CA VAL A 282 13.82 9.74 -1.13
C VAL A 282 13.66 10.35 0.24
N THR A 283 12.51 10.16 0.87
CA THR A 283 12.20 10.62 2.22
C THR A 283 12.62 9.61 3.27
N ARG A 284 12.33 8.35 3.01
CA ARG A 284 12.67 7.24 3.90
C ARG A 284 12.71 5.92 3.14
N VAL A 285 13.51 5.00 3.68
CA VAL A 285 13.50 3.60 3.28
C VAL A 285 12.99 2.78 4.46
N ASN A 286 11.92 2.02 4.28
CA ASN A 286 11.35 1.21 5.34
C ASN A 286 12.29 0.05 5.67
N VAL A 287 12.57 -0.14 6.97
CA VAL A 287 13.45 -1.21 7.46
C VAL A 287 12.79 -2.60 7.38
N GLY A 288 11.45 -2.63 7.39
CA GLY A 288 10.68 -3.87 7.25
C GLY A 288 10.57 -4.31 5.80
N SER A 289 10.91 -5.57 5.51
CA SER A 289 10.70 -6.13 4.18
C SER A 289 9.22 -6.41 3.93
N ASN A 290 8.73 -6.05 2.75
CA ASN A 290 7.45 -6.51 2.24
C ASN A 290 7.65 -7.89 1.59
N ALA A 291 7.67 -8.93 2.43
CA ALA A 291 7.53 -10.28 1.91
C ALA A 291 6.09 -10.45 1.42
N SER A 292 5.84 -10.22 0.15
CA SER A 292 4.55 -10.55 -0.46
C SER A 292 4.40 -12.07 -0.50
N SER A 293 3.90 -12.65 0.60
CA SER A 293 3.35 -13.99 0.55
C SER A 293 2.09 -13.91 -0.32
N SER A 294 2.21 -14.22 -1.60
CA SER A 294 1.06 -14.53 -2.44
C SER A 294 0.46 -15.87 -1.98
N SER A 295 -0.14 -15.86 -0.79
CA SER A 295 -1.02 -16.92 -0.35
C SER A 295 -2.34 -16.75 -1.10
N SER A 296 -2.38 -17.27 -2.33
CA SER A 296 -3.64 -17.61 -2.97
C SER A 296 -4.28 -18.71 -2.12
N SER A 297 -5.17 -18.33 -1.20
CA SER A 297 -6.06 -19.24 -0.49
C SER A 297 -7.10 -19.77 -1.49
N SER A 298 -6.68 -20.71 -2.34
CA SER A 298 -7.60 -21.61 -2.99
C SER A 298 -7.83 -22.79 -2.04
N SER A 299 -8.84 -22.67 -1.18
CA SER A 299 -9.43 -23.80 -0.48
C SER A 299 -10.14 -24.69 -1.50
N THR A 300 -9.40 -25.66 -2.05
CA THR A 300 -10.01 -26.82 -2.70
C THR A 300 -9.30 -28.04 -2.19
N SER A 301 -10.07 -28.92 -1.55
CA SER A 301 -9.70 -30.22 -1.06
C SER A 301 -9.00 -31.07 -2.13
N GLY A 302 -7.88 -31.68 -1.75
CA GLY A 302 -7.44 -32.97 -2.25
C GLY A 302 -6.56 -32.93 -3.49
N SER A 303 -5.25 -32.91 -3.30
CA SER A 303 -4.29 -33.82 -3.92
C SER A 303 -2.87 -33.33 -3.61
N SER A 304 -2.07 -34.20 -3.02
CA SER A 304 -0.64 -34.02 -2.78
C SER A 304 0.09 -33.86 -4.10
N THR A 305 0.50 -32.66 -4.44
CA THR A 305 1.47 -32.40 -5.51
C THR A 305 2.48 -31.40 -4.98
N THR A 306 3.74 -31.77 -5.09
CA THR A 306 4.98 -31.07 -4.78
C THR A 306 4.84 -29.56 -4.78
N ALA A 307 4.91 -28.93 -3.62
CA ALA A 307 5.03 -27.49 -3.49
C ALA A 307 6.36 -27.07 -4.13
N SER A 308 6.30 -26.51 -5.32
CA SER A 308 7.38 -25.70 -5.86
C SER A 308 7.55 -24.52 -4.90
N THR A 309 8.66 -24.44 -4.24
CA THR A 309 9.11 -23.29 -3.46
C THR A 309 9.33 -22.14 -4.45
N ALA A 310 8.25 -21.42 -4.79
CA ALA A 310 8.39 -20.13 -5.45
C ALA A 310 9.15 -19.25 -4.44
N GLY A 311 10.39 -18.91 -4.75
CA GLY A 311 11.22 -18.07 -3.89
C GLY A 311 10.45 -16.80 -3.54
N THR A 312 10.29 -16.54 -2.25
CA THR A 312 9.70 -15.30 -1.75
C THR A 312 10.65 -14.18 -2.15
N VAL A 313 10.24 -13.35 -3.09
CA VAL A 313 11.03 -12.16 -3.44
C VAL A 313 10.89 -11.18 -2.28
N VAL A 314 12.01 -10.91 -1.63
CA VAL A 314 12.09 -9.91 -0.56
C VAL A 314 12.30 -8.55 -1.20
N ALA A 315 11.38 -7.64 -0.97
CA ALA A 315 11.47 -6.27 -1.44
C ALA A 315 11.30 -5.30 -0.27
N TYR A 316 11.93 -4.14 -0.37
CA TYR A 316 11.85 -3.07 0.61
C TYR A 316 11.10 -1.88 0.02
N THR A 317 10.28 -1.20 0.83
CA THR A 317 9.56 -0.02 0.36
C THR A 317 10.41 1.22 0.59
N ALA A 318 10.73 1.94 -0.48
CA ALA A 318 11.24 3.30 -0.42
C ALA A 318 10.11 4.29 -0.71
N VAL A 319 10.05 5.37 0.05
CA VAL A 319 9.05 6.43 -0.07
C VAL A 319 9.73 7.67 -0.61
N LEU A 320 9.20 8.18 -1.72
CA LEU A 320 9.70 9.37 -2.40
C LEU A 320 8.66 10.48 -2.30
N ALA A 321 9.06 11.66 -1.82
CA ALA A 321 8.18 12.84 -1.81
C ALA A 321 8.13 13.47 -3.20
N VAL A 322 6.92 13.88 -3.59
CA VAL A 322 6.59 14.44 -4.90
C VAL A 322 5.68 15.64 -4.75
N ASP A 323 6.03 16.75 -5.38
CA ASP A 323 5.19 17.94 -5.51
C ASP A 323 4.25 17.78 -6.72
N ASN A 324 2.94 17.86 -6.47
CA ASN A 324 1.88 17.77 -7.48
C ASN A 324 1.02 19.06 -7.52
N LYS A 325 1.67 20.22 -7.69
CA LYS A 325 0.98 21.53 -7.65
C LYS A 325 -0.10 21.68 -8.72
N ASP A 326 0.07 21.00 -9.84
CA ASP A 326 -0.87 21.07 -10.98
C ASP A 326 -2.01 20.03 -10.87
N GLU A 327 -2.06 19.24 -9.79
CA GLU A 327 -3.02 18.13 -9.57
C GLU A 327 -3.14 17.17 -10.80
N THR A 328 -2.09 17.10 -11.63
CA THR A 328 -2.07 16.23 -12.82
C THR A 328 -1.81 14.77 -12.47
N LEU A 329 -1.04 14.52 -11.41
CA LEU A 329 -0.78 13.19 -10.88
C LEU A 329 -1.97 12.76 -10.01
N ARG A 330 -2.44 11.53 -10.24
CA ARG A 330 -3.57 10.97 -9.51
C ARG A 330 -3.14 9.82 -8.62
N PRO A 331 -3.74 9.66 -7.43
CA PRO A 331 -3.54 8.49 -6.59
C PRO A 331 -3.80 7.18 -7.36
N GLY A 332 -2.99 6.15 -7.08
CA GLY A 332 -3.10 4.85 -7.75
C GLY A 332 -2.36 4.74 -9.09
N MET A 333 -1.78 5.82 -9.64
CA MET A 333 -0.95 5.73 -10.84
C MET A 333 0.31 4.91 -10.55
N THR A 334 0.66 4.01 -11.49
CA THR A 334 1.93 3.27 -11.46
C THR A 334 3.06 4.19 -11.91
N ALA A 335 4.15 4.14 -11.17
CA ALA A 335 5.34 4.92 -11.45
C ALA A 335 6.58 4.03 -11.44
N THR A 336 7.52 4.33 -12.34
CA THR A 336 8.87 3.77 -12.32
C THR A 336 9.81 4.88 -11.88
N ALA A 337 10.51 4.67 -10.77
CA ALA A 337 11.45 5.63 -10.20
C ALA A 337 12.89 5.17 -10.40
N ASP A 338 13.74 6.09 -10.83
CA ASP A 338 15.18 5.92 -10.92
C ASP A 338 15.83 6.71 -9.80
N ILE A 339 16.33 6.02 -8.79
CA ILE A 339 16.98 6.60 -7.61
C ILE A 339 18.47 6.72 -7.88
N VAL A 340 19.01 7.92 -7.74
CA VAL A 340 20.44 8.17 -7.95
C VAL A 340 21.22 7.74 -6.72
N THR A 341 21.97 6.64 -6.84
CA THR A 341 22.78 6.10 -5.73
C THR A 341 24.17 6.70 -5.69
N GLN A 342 24.80 6.92 -6.87
CA GLN A 342 26.12 7.52 -6.97
C GLN A 342 26.22 8.43 -8.19
N LYS A 343 26.88 9.58 -8.03
CA LYS A 343 27.32 10.46 -9.11
C LYS A 343 28.84 10.47 -9.14
N LEU A 344 29.42 9.96 -10.20
CA LEU A 344 30.87 9.92 -10.41
C LEU A 344 31.18 10.90 -11.54
N ASN A 345 31.95 11.94 -11.24
CA ASN A 345 32.37 12.96 -12.21
C ASN A 345 33.74 12.63 -12.75
N ASP A 346 33.96 12.91 -14.05
CA ASP A 346 35.24 12.76 -14.77
C ASP A 346 35.85 11.33 -14.69
N VAL A 347 35.00 10.30 -14.79
CA VAL A 347 35.47 8.90 -14.86
C VAL A 347 35.72 8.43 -16.27
N LEU A 348 36.58 7.44 -16.43
CA LEU A 348 36.85 6.82 -17.74
C LEU A 348 35.69 5.90 -18.10
N LEU A 349 34.98 6.24 -19.17
CA LEU A 349 33.86 5.46 -19.69
C LEU A 349 34.39 4.52 -20.78
N ILE A 350 34.19 3.21 -20.57
CA ILE A 350 34.48 2.16 -21.56
C ILE A 350 33.11 1.67 -22.08
N PRO A 351 32.83 1.83 -23.36
CA PRO A 351 31.60 1.31 -23.94
C PRO A 351 31.60 -0.23 -23.93
N ASN A 352 30.47 -0.82 -23.56
CA ASN A 352 30.23 -2.27 -23.64
C ASN A 352 30.16 -2.74 -25.10
#